data_e341454cea243ee106f1c0ce6ae19b3d
#
_entry.id   e341454cea243ee106f1c0ce6ae19b3d
#
_cell.length_a   1.000
_cell.length_b   1.000
_cell.length_c   1.000
_cell.angle_alpha   90.00
_cell.angle_beta   90.00
_cell.angle_gamma   90.00
#
_symmetry.space_group_name_H-M   'P 1'
#
loop_
_entity.id
_entity.type
_entity.pdbx_description
1 polymer ?
#
loop_
_entity_poly.entity_id
_entity_poly.type
_entity_poly.pdbx_seq_one_letter_code
_entity_poly.pdbx_strand_id
1 'polypeptide(L)'
;VMAEHLDLAKLYSASNLDELREAYDAWAKTYDRQIMVDYGWSGPRLIVEQVRPLLADNAAILDAGAGTGAVGLVAREAGFTTMDAMDLSLDMLEIAREHGIYRDIRVGVLGQALDYETDSYDAVLSAGVFTPGHAPPEGLDELVRIVKPGGAICFTLRHDVTPPGFTEAFERLTGEGRWERAHVSEPFQGMPGGEPEVRHRVWLFNVV
;
A
#
# COMPACT_ATOMS: atom_id res chain seq x y z
N VAL A 1 -7.85 2.76 31.31
CA VAL A 1 -8.65 2.22 30.20
C VAL A 1 -7.66 1.53 29.29
N MET A 2 -7.65 0.19 29.26
CA MET A 2 -6.84 -0.54 28.31
C MET A 2 -7.41 -0.24 26.92
N ALA A 3 -6.59 0.30 26.03
CA ALA A 3 -6.98 0.46 24.62
C ALA A 3 -7.28 -0.94 24.10
N GLU A 4 -8.48 -1.16 23.57
CA GLU A 4 -8.82 -2.41 22.90
C GLU A 4 -7.86 -2.55 21.71
N HIS A 5 -6.94 -3.50 21.79
CA HIS A 5 -6.17 -3.92 20.63
C HIS A 5 -7.15 -4.52 19.62
N LEU A 6 -7.23 -3.94 18.43
CA LEU A 6 -8.01 -4.54 17.36
C LEU A 6 -7.35 -5.89 16.99
N ASP A 7 -8.17 -6.91 16.92
CA ASP A 7 -7.77 -8.23 16.43
C ASP A 7 -7.68 -8.19 14.89
N LEU A 8 -6.48 -8.33 14.33
CA LEU A 8 -6.27 -8.40 12.87
C LEU A 8 -7.14 -9.48 12.21
N ALA A 9 -7.50 -10.55 12.94
CA ALA A 9 -8.40 -11.57 12.44
C ALA A 9 -9.80 -10.99 12.09
N LYS A 10 -10.26 -9.94 12.77
CA LYS A 10 -11.53 -9.27 12.43
C LYS A 10 -11.44 -8.54 11.08
N LEU A 11 -10.30 -7.93 10.77
CA LEU A 11 -10.09 -7.29 9.46
C LEU A 11 -10.09 -8.31 8.33
N TYR A 12 -9.38 -9.43 8.53
CA TYR A 12 -9.33 -10.51 7.54
C TYR A 12 -10.67 -11.23 7.37
N SER A 13 -11.63 -11.07 8.28
CA SER A 13 -12.97 -11.65 8.22
C SER A 13 -14.05 -10.72 7.69
N ALA A 14 -13.71 -9.48 7.32
CA ALA A 14 -14.65 -8.54 6.72
C ALA A 14 -15.26 -9.15 5.45
N SER A 15 -16.58 -9.15 5.36
CA SER A 15 -17.31 -9.81 4.27
C SER A 15 -17.62 -8.88 3.10
N ASN A 16 -17.43 -7.58 3.30
CA ASN A 16 -17.65 -6.54 2.30
C ASN A 16 -16.85 -5.26 2.61
N LEU A 17 -16.81 -4.33 1.64
CA LEU A 17 -16.06 -3.08 1.75
C LEU A 17 -16.57 -2.14 2.86
N ASP A 18 -17.87 -2.15 3.17
CA ASP A 18 -18.43 -1.28 4.21
C ASP A 18 -17.95 -1.74 5.59
N GLU A 19 -18.00 -3.04 5.86
CA GLU A 19 -17.46 -3.62 7.11
C GLU A 19 -15.94 -3.37 7.25
N LEU A 20 -15.20 -3.49 6.16
CA LEU A 20 -13.76 -3.23 6.15
C LEU A 20 -13.47 -1.75 6.47
N ARG A 21 -14.20 -0.83 5.83
CA ARG A 21 -14.07 0.61 6.08
C ARG A 21 -14.40 0.97 7.51
N GLU A 22 -15.55 0.51 8.03
CA GLU A 22 -15.96 0.76 9.42
C GLU A 22 -14.94 0.25 10.44
N ALA A 23 -14.32 -0.92 10.17
CA ALA A 23 -13.27 -1.46 11.02
C ALA A 23 -12.03 -0.57 11.03
N TYR A 24 -11.59 -0.06 9.87
CA TYR A 24 -10.46 0.87 9.78
C TYR A 24 -10.77 2.23 10.41
N ASP A 25 -11.96 2.80 10.17
CA ASP A 25 -12.39 4.05 10.77
C ASP A 25 -12.38 3.96 12.32
N ALA A 26 -12.90 2.86 12.87
CA ALA A 26 -12.86 2.62 14.31
C ALA A 26 -11.44 2.47 14.87
N TRP A 27 -10.52 1.96 14.06
CA TRP A 27 -9.14 1.67 14.47
C TRP A 27 -8.18 2.86 14.29
N ALA A 28 -8.53 3.83 13.46
CA ALA A 28 -7.64 4.90 13.00
C ALA A 28 -6.83 5.55 14.14
N LYS A 29 -7.47 5.90 15.27
CA LYS A 29 -6.84 6.60 16.40
C LYS A 29 -5.74 5.82 17.13
N THR A 30 -5.76 4.50 17.05
CA THR A 30 -4.80 3.63 17.75
C THR A 30 -3.92 2.84 16.79
N TYR A 31 -4.19 2.94 15.48
CA TYR A 31 -3.52 2.19 14.42
C TYR A 31 -2.01 2.35 14.46
N ASP A 32 -1.50 3.56 14.42
CA ASP A 32 -0.06 3.84 14.35
C ASP A 32 0.67 3.25 15.55
N ARG A 33 0.12 3.43 16.76
CA ARG A 33 0.72 2.86 17.95
C ARG A 33 0.79 1.34 17.85
N GLN A 34 -0.32 0.69 17.50
CA GLN A 34 -0.40 -0.76 17.45
C GLN A 34 0.45 -1.33 16.30
N ILE A 35 0.31 -0.82 15.09
CA ILE A 35 0.96 -1.38 13.91
C ILE A 35 2.44 -0.97 13.82
N MET A 36 2.75 0.32 13.99
CA MET A 36 4.11 0.81 13.79
C MET A 36 4.98 0.60 15.03
N VAL A 37 4.44 0.81 16.24
CA VAL A 37 5.24 0.73 17.47
C VAL A 37 5.18 -0.67 18.09
N ASP A 38 3.97 -1.17 18.39
CA ASP A 38 3.82 -2.43 19.13
C ASP A 38 4.12 -3.64 18.24
N TYR A 39 3.69 -3.64 16.97
CA TYR A 39 3.93 -4.73 16.01
C TYR A 39 5.21 -4.55 15.18
N GLY A 40 5.71 -3.33 15.04
CA GLY A 40 6.97 -3.03 14.34
C GLY A 40 6.88 -3.23 12.82
N TRP A 41 5.77 -2.79 12.19
CA TRP A 41 5.56 -2.95 10.75
C TRP A 41 6.66 -2.29 9.92
N SER A 42 7.42 -3.09 9.20
CA SER A 42 8.58 -2.65 8.40
C SER A 42 8.29 -2.44 6.91
N GLY A 43 7.10 -2.81 6.44
CA GLY A 43 6.72 -2.71 5.03
C GLY A 43 6.93 -1.33 4.41
N PRO A 44 6.47 -0.23 5.03
CA PRO A 44 6.66 1.13 4.52
C PRO A 44 8.11 1.46 4.21
N ARG A 45 9.01 1.16 5.15
CA ARG A 45 10.45 1.41 4.98
C ARG A 45 11.03 0.61 3.81
N LEU A 46 10.70 -0.68 3.73
CA LEU A 46 11.27 -1.56 2.73
C LEU A 46 10.82 -1.21 1.30
N ILE A 47 9.56 -0.81 1.08
CA ILE A 47 9.11 -0.38 -0.26
C ILE A 47 9.75 0.95 -0.67
N VAL A 48 9.91 1.90 0.26
CA VAL A 48 10.57 3.17 -0.03
C VAL A 48 12.05 2.96 -0.35
N GLU A 49 12.76 2.12 0.40
CA GLU A 49 14.16 1.75 0.12
C GLU A 49 14.34 1.16 -1.28
N GLN A 50 13.37 0.38 -1.77
CA GLN A 50 13.43 -0.21 -3.12
C GLN A 50 13.31 0.84 -4.24
N VAL A 51 12.45 1.84 -4.08
CA VAL A 51 12.21 2.82 -5.14
C VAL A 51 13.14 4.04 -5.04
N ARG A 52 13.74 4.30 -3.88
CA ARG A 52 14.58 5.49 -3.65
C ARG A 52 15.71 5.67 -4.69
N PRO A 53 16.45 4.61 -5.09
CA PRO A 53 17.51 4.76 -6.09
C PRO A 53 17.00 4.95 -7.52
N LEU A 54 15.71 4.73 -7.78
CA LEU A 54 15.10 4.74 -9.11
C LEU A 54 14.42 6.08 -9.43
N LEU A 55 14.07 6.87 -8.43
CA LEU A 55 13.21 8.04 -8.57
C LEU A 55 13.93 9.32 -8.15
N ALA A 56 13.63 10.42 -8.84
CA ALA A 56 14.04 11.75 -8.44
C ALA A 56 13.26 12.24 -7.20
N ASP A 57 13.82 13.21 -6.46
CA ASP A 57 13.19 13.75 -5.24
C ASP A 57 11.81 14.36 -5.49
N ASN A 58 11.59 14.91 -6.68
CA ASN A 58 10.34 15.51 -7.12
C ASN A 58 9.43 14.56 -7.93
N ALA A 59 9.73 13.27 -7.97
CA ALA A 59 8.86 12.29 -8.62
C ALA A 59 7.46 12.34 -8.04
N ALA A 60 6.45 12.32 -8.88
CA ALA A 60 5.05 12.24 -8.46
C ALA A 60 4.72 10.82 -7.98
N ILE A 61 4.44 10.66 -6.70
CA ILE A 61 4.20 9.37 -6.05
C ILE A 61 2.77 9.32 -5.51
N LEU A 62 2.06 8.24 -5.78
CA LEU A 62 0.81 7.92 -5.09
C LEU A 62 1.08 6.87 -4.00
N ASP A 63 0.69 7.19 -2.78
CA ASP A 63 0.57 6.25 -1.65
C ASP A 63 -0.84 5.64 -1.71
N ALA A 64 -0.93 4.42 -2.25
CA ALA A 64 -2.19 3.73 -2.52
C ALA A 64 -2.54 2.76 -1.37
N GLY A 65 -3.62 3.06 -0.65
CA GLY A 65 -3.92 2.46 0.64
C GLY A 65 -3.04 3.08 1.73
N ALA A 66 -3.01 4.42 1.75
CA ALA A 66 -2.10 5.19 2.59
C ALA A 66 -2.36 5.01 4.10
N GLY A 67 -3.59 4.62 4.46
CA GLY A 67 -4.00 4.56 5.86
C GLY A 67 -3.73 5.90 6.56
N THR A 68 -3.04 5.84 7.67
CA THR A 68 -2.60 7.02 8.45
C THR A 68 -1.37 7.74 7.88
N GLY A 69 -0.81 7.27 6.74
CA GLY A 69 0.29 7.93 6.04
C GLY A 69 1.70 7.40 6.36
N ALA A 70 1.81 6.16 6.85
CA ALA A 70 3.09 5.58 7.23
C ALA A 70 4.12 5.52 6.08
N VAL A 71 3.68 5.17 4.87
CA VAL A 71 4.55 5.15 3.67
C VAL A 71 4.99 6.56 3.32
N GLY A 72 4.07 7.52 3.31
CA GLY A 72 4.37 8.92 3.01
C GLY A 72 5.38 9.55 3.98
N LEU A 73 5.27 9.25 5.28
CA LEU A 73 6.25 9.72 6.28
C LEU A 73 7.65 9.20 5.97
N VAL A 74 7.80 7.92 5.71
CA VAL A 74 9.10 7.32 5.33
C VAL A 74 9.60 7.88 4.00
N ALA A 75 8.73 8.06 3.02
CA ALA A 75 9.08 8.64 1.72
C ALA A 75 9.56 10.09 1.88
N ARG A 76 8.91 10.87 2.74
CA ARG A 76 9.32 12.24 3.06
C ARG A 76 10.71 12.29 3.71
N GLU A 77 10.97 11.41 4.66
CA GLU A 77 12.29 11.25 5.30
C GLU A 77 13.37 10.86 4.29
N ALA A 78 13.01 10.04 3.30
CA ALA A 78 13.89 9.66 2.20
C ALA A 78 14.14 10.79 1.17
N GLY A 79 13.47 11.95 1.30
CA GLY A 79 13.66 13.13 0.48
C GLY A 79 12.64 13.34 -0.65
N PHE A 80 11.61 12.51 -0.75
CA PHE A 80 10.54 12.73 -1.73
C PHE A 80 9.66 13.92 -1.33
N THR A 81 9.27 14.73 -2.32
CA THR A 81 8.59 16.03 -2.08
C THR A 81 7.19 16.12 -2.71
N THR A 82 6.84 15.21 -3.62
CA THR A 82 5.60 15.29 -4.41
C THR A 82 4.81 14.01 -4.25
N MET A 83 3.95 13.99 -3.25
CA MET A 83 3.17 12.80 -2.89
C MET A 83 1.70 13.11 -2.78
N ASP A 84 0.86 12.19 -3.25
CA ASP A 84 -0.58 12.16 -3.02
C ASP A 84 -0.93 10.88 -2.26
N ALA A 85 -2.08 10.87 -1.57
CA ALA A 85 -2.55 9.73 -0.80
C ALA A 85 -3.96 9.30 -1.24
N MET A 86 -4.20 8.01 -1.19
CA MET A 86 -5.53 7.43 -1.40
C MET A 86 -5.77 6.29 -0.42
N ASP A 87 -6.96 6.26 0.18
CA ASP A 87 -7.42 5.16 1.02
C ASP A 87 -8.95 5.03 0.96
N LEU A 88 -9.48 3.90 1.37
CA LEU A 88 -10.93 3.69 1.48
C LEU A 88 -11.52 4.33 2.75
N SER A 89 -10.71 4.50 3.81
CA SER A 89 -11.11 5.03 5.11
C SER A 89 -10.85 6.53 5.19
N LEU A 90 -11.93 7.29 5.39
CA LEU A 90 -11.83 8.74 5.57
C LEU A 90 -11.13 9.09 6.89
N ASP A 91 -11.42 8.36 7.96
CA ASP A 91 -10.85 8.63 9.30
C ASP A 91 -9.33 8.38 9.30
N MET A 92 -8.85 7.37 8.57
CA MET A 92 -7.41 7.16 8.34
C MET A 92 -6.79 8.33 7.58
N LEU A 93 -7.42 8.77 6.49
CA LEU A 93 -6.94 9.87 5.67
C LEU A 93 -6.95 11.22 6.42
N GLU A 94 -7.83 11.42 7.39
CA GLU A 94 -7.78 12.62 8.24
C GLU A 94 -6.50 12.67 9.06
N ILE A 95 -6.06 11.54 9.61
CA ILE A 95 -4.77 11.44 10.32
C ILE A 95 -3.60 11.67 9.34
N ALA A 96 -3.65 11.05 8.15
CA ALA A 96 -2.63 11.27 7.13
C ALA A 96 -2.52 12.75 6.72
N ARG A 97 -3.64 13.47 6.69
CA ARG A 97 -3.69 14.91 6.38
C ARG A 97 -2.98 15.77 7.43
N GLU A 98 -3.07 15.39 8.70
CA GLU A 98 -2.42 16.12 9.80
C GLU A 98 -0.88 16.16 9.66
N HIS A 99 -0.28 15.20 8.96
CA HIS A 99 1.16 15.19 8.71
C HIS A 99 1.63 16.30 7.75
N GLY A 100 0.74 16.83 6.89
CA GLY A 100 1.06 17.92 5.97
C GLY A 100 2.08 17.56 4.90
N ILE A 101 2.21 16.28 4.55
CA ILE A 101 3.19 15.74 3.60
C ILE A 101 2.60 15.45 2.22
N TYR A 102 1.31 15.26 2.13
CA TYR A 102 0.62 14.98 0.87
C TYR A 102 0.09 16.26 0.22
N ARG A 103 0.23 16.33 -1.08
CA ARG A 103 -0.27 17.42 -1.94
C ARG A 103 -1.79 17.31 -2.13
N ASP A 104 -2.26 16.08 -2.35
CA ASP A 104 -3.66 15.75 -2.54
C ASP A 104 -4.00 14.45 -1.77
N ILE A 105 -5.24 14.37 -1.26
CA ILE A 105 -5.71 13.23 -0.46
C ILE A 105 -7.13 12.90 -0.91
N ARG A 106 -7.35 11.69 -1.42
CA ARG A 106 -8.64 11.24 -1.96
C ARG A 106 -9.11 9.94 -1.34
N VAL A 107 -10.41 9.84 -1.14
CA VAL A 107 -11.05 8.54 -0.89
C VAL A 107 -11.10 7.76 -2.21
N GLY A 108 -10.63 6.51 -2.19
CA GLY A 108 -10.65 5.64 -3.35
C GLY A 108 -10.58 4.17 -2.95
N VAL A 109 -11.04 3.30 -3.82
CA VAL A 109 -11.13 1.86 -3.56
C VAL A 109 -10.37 1.10 -4.65
N LEU A 110 -9.31 0.41 -4.28
CA LEU A 110 -8.59 -0.48 -5.19
C LEU A 110 -9.50 -1.62 -5.65
N GLY A 111 -9.53 -1.87 -6.97
CA GLY A 111 -10.47 -2.78 -7.62
C GLY A 111 -11.68 -2.06 -8.24
N GLN A 112 -11.77 -0.75 -8.05
CA GLN A 112 -12.71 0.13 -8.76
C GLN A 112 -11.94 1.15 -9.62
N ALA A 113 -12.66 1.85 -10.53
CA ALA A 113 -12.06 2.93 -11.29
C ALA A 113 -11.60 4.05 -10.36
N LEU A 114 -10.34 4.47 -10.51
CA LEU A 114 -9.75 5.53 -9.71
C LEU A 114 -9.86 6.88 -10.43
N ASP A 115 -10.20 7.93 -9.67
CA ASP A 115 -10.28 9.31 -10.17
C ASP A 115 -8.90 9.96 -10.31
N TYR A 116 -8.05 9.31 -11.13
CA TYR A 116 -6.74 9.82 -11.53
C TYR A 116 -6.59 9.69 -13.03
N GLU A 117 -5.87 10.62 -13.64
CA GLU A 117 -5.56 10.57 -15.07
C GLU A 117 -4.58 9.42 -15.36
N THR A 118 -4.66 8.88 -16.59
CA THR A 118 -3.67 7.93 -17.11
C THR A 118 -2.29 8.58 -17.13
N ASP A 119 -1.24 7.81 -16.85
CA ASP A 119 0.16 8.27 -16.90
C ASP A 119 0.45 9.53 -16.05
N SER A 120 -0.19 9.64 -14.88
CA SER A 120 -0.06 10.82 -14.01
C SER A 120 1.03 10.70 -12.94
N TYR A 121 1.42 9.48 -12.56
CA TYR A 121 2.41 9.22 -11.51
C TYR A 121 3.70 8.61 -12.04
N ASP A 122 4.82 8.96 -11.43
CA ASP A 122 6.13 8.33 -11.68
C ASP A 122 6.26 7.03 -10.87
N ALA A 123 5.54 6.92 -9.75
CA ALA A 123 5.43 5.68 -8.99
C ALA A 123 4.15 5.57 -8.17
N VAL A 124 3.76 4.32 -7.89
CA VAL A 124 2.77 3.95 -6.87
C VAL A 124 3.44 3.09 -5.81
N LEU A 125 3.22 3.44 -4.54
CA LEU A 125 3.66 2.67 -3.38
C LEU A 125 2.44 2.15 -2.61
N SER A 126 2.49 0.89 -2.14
CA SER A 126 1.38 0.28 -1.41
C SER A 126 1.87 -0.74 -0.39
N ALA A 127 1.73 -0.48 0.90
CA ALA A 127 2.20 -1.36 1.97
C ALA A 127 1.04 -1.89 2.82
N GLY A 128 0.91 -3.22 2.91
CA GLY A 128 -0.09 -3.86 3.77
C GLY A 128 -1.52 -3.86 3.22
N VAL A 129 -1.69 -3.57 1.94
CA VAL A 129 -3.02 -3.40 1.30
C VAL A 129 -3.48 -4.66 0.57
N PHE A 130 -2.58 -5.33 -0.14
CA PHE A 130 -2.88 -6.55 -0.88
C PHE A 130 -2.80 -7.78 0.02
N THR A 131 -3.79 -7.94 0.88
CA THR A 131 -3.92 -9.05 1.82
C THR A 131 -5.28 -9.73 1.65
N PRO A 132 -5.46 -10.99 2.07
CA PRO A 132 -6.75 -11.65 2.00
C PRO A 132 -7.86 -10.81 2.63
N GLY A 133 -8.97 -10.63 1.90
CA GLY A 133 -10.13 -9.84 2.36
C GLY A 133 -10.01 -8.31 2.15
N HIS A 134 -8.91 -7.81 1.58
CA HIS A 134 -8.68 -6.40 1.30
C HIS A 134 -8.76 -6.09 -0.21
N ALA A 135 -7.76 -5.37 -0.75
CA ALA A 135 -7.77 -5.01 -2.16
C ALA A 135 -7.63 -6.24 -3.08
N PRO A 136 -8.50 -6.39 -4.09
CA PRO A 136 -8.44 -7.49 -5.04
C PRO A 136 -7.35 -7.26 -6.10
N PRO A 137 -6.94 -8.33 -6.83
CA PRO A 137 -5.90 -8.23 -7.86
C PRO A 137 -6.28 -7.32 -9.04
N GLU A 138 -7.56 -7.07 -9.29
CA GLU A 138 -8.06 -6.12 -10.30
C GLU A 138 -7.61 -4.68 -10.00
N GLY A 139 -7.30 -4.36 -8.74
CA GLY A 139 -6.72 -3.08 -8.37
C GLY A 139 -5.40 -2.77 -9.08
N LEU A 140 -4.64 -3.80 -9.47
CA LEU A 140 -3.39 -3.64 -10.19
C LEU A 140 -3.58 -3.02 -11.59
N ASP A 141 -4.70 -3.26 -12.26
CA ASP A 141 -4.99 -2.70 -13.59
C ASP A 141 -5.05 -1.18 -13.56
N GLU A 142 -5.69 -0.62 -12.54
CA GLU A 142 -5.77 0.84 -12.34
C GLU A 142 -4.41 1.42 -11.94
N LEU A 143 -3.64 0.72 -11.08
CA LEU A 143 -2.28 1.17 -10.73
C LEU A 143 -1.38 1.24 -11.95
N VAL A 144 -1.45 0.23 -12.85
CA VAL A 144 -0.71 0.24 -14.11
C VAL A 144 -1.19 1.37 -15.03
N ARG A 145 -2.50 1.67 -15.06
CA ARG A 145 -3.05 2.76 -15.89
C ARG A 145 -2.55 4.14 -15.46
N ILE A 146 -2.48 4.39 -14.15
CA ILE A 146 -2.13 5.73 -13.65
C ILE A 146 -0.62 5.99 -13.58
N VAL A 147 0.20 4.95 -13.66
CA VAL A 147 1.67 5.09 -13.67
C VAL A 147 2.15 5.27 -15.11
N LYS A 148 3.07 6.22 -15.30
CA LYS A 148 3.70 6.51 -16.60
C LYS A 148 4.51 5.33 -17.11
N PRO A 149 4.64 5.14 -18.43
CA PRO A 149 5.64 4.25 -18.98
C PRO A 149 7.04 4.54 -18.43
N GLY A 150 7.75 3.51 -17.98
CA GLY A 150 9.03 3.62 -17.28
C GLY A 150 8.90 3.92 -15.77
N GLY A 151 7.70 4.14 -15.27
CA GLY A 151 7.43 4.35 -13.84
C GLY A 151 7.37 3.03 -13.05
N ALA A 152 7.28 3.14 -11.73
CA ALA A 152 7.41 2.02 -10.81
C ALA A 152 6.11 1.75 -10.02
N ILE A 153 5.78 0.47 -9.82
CA ILE A 153 4.75 0.03 -8.87
C ILE A 153 5.44 -0.86 -7.85
N CYS A 154 5.43 -0.44 -6.58
CA CYS A 154 6.09 -1.16 -5.49
C CYS A 154 5.12 -1.42 -4.35
N PHE A 155 4.96 -2.69 -3.97
CA PHE A 155 4.03 -3.07 -2.92
C PHE A 155 4.51 -4.26 -2.10
N THR A 156 3.91 -4.45 -0.93
CA THR A 156 4.09 -5.65 -0.12
C THR A 156 2.98 -6.66 -0.40
N LEU A 157 3.34 -7.95 -0.40
CA LEU A 157 2.41 -9.07 -0.49
C LEU A 157 2.80 -10.14 0.52
N ARG A 158 1.82 -10.78 1.13
CA ARG A 158 2.08 -11.94 1.99
C ARG A 158 2.71 -13.07 1.18
N HIS A 159 3.74 -13.67 1.76
CA HIS A 159 4.47 -14.77 1.13
C HIS A 159 3.93 -16.14 1.53
N ASP A 160 3.50 -16.28 2.76
CA ASP A 160 2.95 -17.52 3.33
C ASP A 160 1.59 -17.90 2.70
N VAL A 161 0.78 -16.89 2.38
CA VAL A 161 -0.51 -17.04 1.70
C VAL A 161 -0.62 -15.95 0.65
N THR A 162 -0.25 -16.22 -0.60
CA THR A 162 -0.52 -15.29 -1.71
C THR A 162 -2.04 -15.20 -1.89
N PRO A 163 -2.64 -14.00 -1.83
CA PRO A 163 -4.07 -13.87 -2.02
C PRO A 163 -4.50 -14.40 -3.39
N PRO A 164 -5.69 -15.02 -3.50
CA PRO A 164 -6.17 -15.56 -4.77
C PRO A 164 -6.19 -14.53 -5.90
N GLY A 165 -5.84 -14.96 -7.12
CA GLY A 165 -5.88 -14.15 -8.33
C GLY A 165 -4.65 -13.27 -8.58
N PHE A 166 -3.75 -13.09 -7.59
CA PHE A 166 -2.56 -12.23 -7.79
C PHE A 166 -1.55 -12.85 -8.75
N THR A 167 -1.31 -14.15 -8.66
CA THR A 167 -0.39 -14.84 -9.59
C THR A 167 -0.87 -14.72 -11.03
N GLU A 168 -2.16 -14.96 -11.26
CA GLU A 168 -2.81 -14.84 -12.57
C GLU A 168 -2.76 -13.39 -13.10
N ALA A 169 -3.00 -12.40 -12.22
CA ALA A 169 -2.90 -10.99 -12.60
C ALA A 169 -1.47 -10.61 -12.99
N PHE A 170 -0.46 -11.10 -12.25
CA PHE A 170 0.95 -10.85 -12.59
C PHE A 170 1.31 -11.45 -13.95
N GLU A 171 0.92 -12.70 -14.22
CA GLU A 171 1.16 -13.37 -15.49
C GLU A 171 0.45 -12.68 -16.65
N ARG A 172 -0.82 -12.28 -16.45
CA ARG A 172 -1.62 -11.56 -17.44
C ARG A 172 -1.01 -10.21 -17.80
N LEU A 173 -0.75 -9.35 -16.82
CA LEU A 173 -0.20 -8.00 -17.05
C LEU A 173 1.20 -8.07 -17.70
N THR A 174 2.02 -9.06 -17.33
CA THR A 174 3.32 -9.30 -17.96
C THR A 174 3.15 -9.81 -19.39
N GLY A 175 2.23 -10.75 -19.61
CA GLY A 175 1.95 -11.31 -20.95
C GLY A 175 1.35 -10.29 -21.91
N GLU A 176 0.60 -9.33 -21.42
CA GLU A 176 0.08 -8.18 -22.16
C GLU A 176 1.13 -7.09 -22.43
N GLY A 177 2.34 -7.21 -21.87
CA GLY A 177 3.40 -6.22 -22.00
C GLY A 177 3.11 -4.89 -21.31
N ARG A 178 2.25 -4.90 -20.28
CA ARG A 178 1.87 -3.68 -19.54
C ARG A 178 2.86 -3.34 -18.43
N TRP A 179 3.55 -4.32 -17.91
CA TRP A 179 4.61 -4.17 -16.93
C TRP A 179 5.64 -5.28 -17.01
N GLU A 180 6.79 -5.04 -16.40
CA GLU A 180 7.86 -6.03 -16.22
C GLU A 180 8.23 -6.12 -14.74
N ARG A 181 8.45 -7.35 -14.25
CA ARG A 181 8.91 -7.57 -12.88
C ARG A 181 10.38 -7.19 -12.75
N ALA A 182 10.67 -6.11 -12.03
CA ALA A 182 12.02 -5.62 -11.80
C ALA A 182 12.70 -6.27 -10.60
N HIS A 183 11.95 -6.51 -9.50
CA HIS A 183 12.50 -7.09 -8.28
C HIS A 183 11.44 -7.80 -7.44
N VAL A 184 11.87 -8.85 -6.74
CA VAL A 184 11.13 -9.48 -5.63
C VAL A 184 12.11 -9.72 -4.50
N SER A 185 11.83 -9.20 -3.30
CA SER A 185 12.70 -9.38 -2.15
C SER A 185 12.70 -10.82 -1.62
N GLU A 186 13.69 -11.16 -0.80
CA GLU A 186 13.57 -12.30 0.09
C GLU A 186 12.39 -12.09 1.06
N PRO A 187 11.78 -13.18 1.56
CA PRO A 187 10.73 -13.06 2.55
C PRO A 187 11.24 -12.41 3.84
N PHE A 188 10.51 -11.42 4.36
CA PHE A 188 10.83 -10.75 5.60
C PHE A 188 9.69 -10.85 6.61
N GLN A 189 10.03 -10.76 7.89
CA GLN A 189 9.07 -10.69 8.98
C GLN A 189 8.58 -9.24 9.10
N GLY A 190 7.34 -9.00 8.64
CA GLY A 190 6.80 -7.64 8.57
C GLY A 190 6.44 -7.06 9.93
N MET A 191 5.77 -7.85 10.77
CA MET A 191 5.22 -7.44 12.07
C MET A 191 5.66 -8.39 13.20
N PRO A 192 6.93 -8.30 13.65
CA PRO A 192 7.48 -9.23 14.65
C PRO A 192 6.74 -9.23 15.98
N GLY A 193 6.15 -8.10 16.38
CA GLY A 193 5.40 -7.97 17.63
C GLY A 193 3.93 -8.40 17.55
N GLY A 194 3.38 -8.55 16.35
CA GLY A 194 1.95 -8.87 16.12
C GLY A 194 1.74 -10.23 15.47
N GLU A 195 2.37 -10.45 14.32
CA GLU A 195 2.24 -11.67 13.52
C GLU A 195 3.63 -12.28 13.23
N PRO A 196 4.32 -12.87 14.23
CA PRO A 196 5.70 -13.30 14.09
C PRO A 196 5.94 -14.41 13.07
N GLU A 197 4.89 -15.20 12.74
CA GLU A 197 4.98 -16.29 11.76
C GLU A 197 4.68 -15.82 10.32
N VAL A 198 4.08 -14.63 10.17
CA VAL A 198 3.73 -14.11 8.85
C VAL A 198 4.95 -13.51 8.16
N ARG A 199 5.13 -13.86 6.90
CA ARG A 199 6.18 -13.33 6.04
C ARG A 199 5.57 -12.56 4.88
N HIS A 200 6.25 -11.48 4.51
CA HIS A 200 5.93 -10.66 3.36
C HIS A 200 7.09 -10.65 2.38
N ARG A 201 6.82 -10.25 1.14
CA ARG A 201 7.81 -9.84 0.15
C ARG A 201 7.48 -8.45 -0.36
N VAL A 202 8.52 -7.71 -0.74
CA VAL A 202 8.37 -6.52 -1.57
C VAL A 202 8.41 -6.94 -3.03
N TRP A 203 7.46 -6.47 -3.80
CA TRP A 203 7.37 -6.65 -5.24
C TRP A 203 7.53 -5.30 -5.92
N LEU A 204 8.38 -5.25 -6.94
CA LEU A 204 8.62 -4.08 -7.76
C LEU A 204 8.44 -4.43 -9.22
N PHE A 205 7.60 -3.67 -9.90
CA PHE A 205 7.35 -3.76 -11.34
C PHE A 205 7.62 -2.41 -12.00
N ASN A 206 8.15 -2.43 -13.21
CA ASN A 206 8.23 -1.25 -14.08
C ASN A 206 7.09 -1.32 -15.10
N VAL A 207 6.36 -0.21 -15.26
CA VAL A 207 5.33 -0.06 -16.29
C VAL A 207 6.01 0.13 -17.65
N VAL A 208 5.51 -0.53 -18.70
CA VAL A 208 6.06 -0.51 -20.05
C VAL A 208 5.32 0.47 -20.95
#